data_fb592e72346dd58028ccfdeb2b5d2c56
#
_entry.id   fb592e72346dd58028ccfdeb2b5d2c56
#
_cell.length_a   1.000
_cell.length_b   1.000
_cell.length_c   1.000
_cell.angle_alpha   90.00
_cell.angle_beta   90.00
_cell.angle_gamma   90.00
#
_symmetry.space_group_name_H-M   'P 1'
#
loop_
_entity.id
_entity.type
_entity.pdbx_description
1 polymer ?
#
loop_
_entity_poly.entity_id
_entity_poly.type
_entity_poly.pdbx_seq_one_letter_code
_entity_poly.pdbx_strand_id
1 'polypeptide(L)'
;MLRFLTWEFRKPFINKLVDFFCKVMTFIFRSEDIAGWVVCIFLHYYPYFYMLLCIMLYPIAPWMVWGFIITYISNIIFHGCVCFRIERQLFHDKTWFGPYGIMEFWGTEVVTKNVIWAFNIWTKIMFSIIIFKFF
;
A
#
# COMPACT_ATOMS: atom_id res chain seq x y z
N MET A 1 -24.19 -14.22 -9.21
CA MET A 1 -22.85 -14.48 -9.75
C MET A 1 -21.79 -13.45 -9.33
N LEU A 2 -22.14 -12.23 -8.96
CA LEU A 2 -21.20 -11.15 -8.62
C LEU A 2 -20.89 -10.99 -7.10
N ARG A 3 -21.41 -11.86 -6.24
CA ARG A 3 -21.19 -11.81 -4.78
C ARG A 3 -19.70 -11.92 -4.39
N PHE A 4 -18.89 -12.62 -5.18
CA PHE A 4 -17.44 -12.76 -4.96
C PHE A 4 -16.68 -11.44 -5.08
N LEU A 5 -17.24 -10.46 -5.80
CA LEU A 5 -16.63 -9.15 -5.99
C LEU A 5 -16.98 -8.17 -4.87
N THR A 6 -17.95 -8.49 -4.01
CA THR A 6 -18.33 -7.63 -2.89
C THR A 6 -17.29 -7.70 -1.78
N TRP A 7 -17.02 -6.56 -1.15
CA TRP A 7 -16.10 -6.46 -0.01
C TRP A 7 -16.55 -7.36 1.15
N GLU A 8 -17.82 -7.41 1.45
CA GLU A 8 -18.40 -8.21 2.52
C GLU A 8 -18.05 -9.71 2.39
N PHE A 9 -18.04 -10.24 1.19
CA PHE A 9 -17.66 -11.63 0.93
C PHE A 9 -16.16 -11.87 1.11
N ARG A 10 -15.32 -10.95 0.66
CA ARG A 10 -13.85 -11.09 0.69
C ARG A 10 -13.23 -10.77 2.04
N LYS A 11 -13.86 -9.90 2.80
CA LYS A 11 -13.37 -9.40 4.10
C LYS A 11 -12.90 -10.48 5.07
N PRO A 12 -13.67 -11.55 5.34
CA PRO A 12 -13.24 -12.60 6.29
C PRO A 12 -12.00 -13.36 5.80
N PHE A 13 -11.90 -13.60 4.49
CA PHE A 13 -10.73 -14.26 3.92
C PHE A 13 -9.48 -13.38 4.00
N ILE A 14 -9.63 -12.10 3.64
CA ILE A 14 -8.54 -11.13 3.71
C ILE A 14 -8.06 -10.93 5.14
N ASN A 15 -8.97 -10.85 6.11
CA ASN A 15 -8.59 -10.75 7.51
C ASN A 15 -7.78 -11.97 7.97
N LYS A 16 -8.20 -13.19 7.61
CA LYS A 16 -7.44 -14.40 7.91
C LYS A 16 -6.05 -14.41 7.28
N LEU A 17 -5.93 -13.92 6.04
CA LEU A 17 -4.66 -13.81 5.35
C LEU A 17 -3.73 -12.80 6.04
N VAL A 18 -4.25 -11.65 6.42
CA VAL A 18 -3.51 -10.63 7.17
C VAL A 18 -3.08 -11.17 8.53
N ASP A 19 -3.97 -11.82 9.27
CA ASP A 19 -3.66 -12.45 10.57
C ASP A 19 -2.56 -13.50 10.45
N PHE A 20 -2.63 -14.34 9.44
CA PHE A 20 -1.60 -15.33 9.17
C PHE A 20 -0.25 -14.68 8.89
N PHE A 21 -0.23 -13.67 8.03
CA PHE A 21 1.00 -12.95 7.70
C PHE A 21 1.59 -12.24 8.93
N CYS A 22 0.78 -11.57 9.74
CA CYS A 22 1.22 -10.93 10.97
C CYS A 22 1.84 -11.95 11.95
N LYS A 23 1.21 -13.12 12.11
CA LYS A 23 1.74 -14.20 12.97
C LYS A 23 3.10 -14.71 12.48
N VAL A 24 3.25 -14.91 11.17
CA VAL A 24 4.53 -15.33 10.57
C VAL A 24 5.60 -14.28 10.80
N MET A 25 5.30 -13.01 10.55
CA MET A 25 6.25 -11.92 10.74
C MET A 25 6.63 -11.75 12.21
N THR A 26 5.67 -11.81 13.12
CA THR A 26 5.94 -11.77 14.57
C THR A 26 6.79 -12.97 15.03
N PHE A 27 6.54 -14.14 14.47
CA PHE A 27 7.35 -15.33 14.78
C PHE A 27 8.81 -15.17 14.32
N ILE A 28 9.03 -14.62 13.11
CA ILE A 28 10.37 -14.41 12.54
C ILE A 28 11.15 -13.36 13.35
N PHE A 29 10.52 -12.21 13.63
CA PHE A 29 11.16 -11.07 14.27
C PHE A 29 11.03 -11.05 15.80
N ARG A 30 10.23 -11.97 16.38
CA ARG A 30 9.98 -12.11 17.82
C ARG A 30 9.44 -10.85 18.51
N SER A 31 8.99 -9.88 17.73
CA SER A 31 8.41 -8.61 18.20
C SER A 31 7.45 -8.08 17.14
N GLU A 32 6.27 -7.68 17.58
CA GLU A 32 5.25 -7.09 16.70
C GLU A 32 5.71 -5.72 16.17
N ASP A 33 6.33 -4.91 17.03
CA ASP A 33 6.84 -3.60 16.65
C ASP A 33 7.96 -3.71 15.60
N ILE A 34 8.92 -4.60 15.79
CA ILE A 34 9.99 -4.82 14.83
C ILE A 34 9.41 -5.35 13.51
N ALA A 35 8.49 -6.30 13.59
CA ALA A 35 7.79 -6.83 12.41
C ALA A 35 7.03 -5.72 11.67
N GLY A 36 6.34 -4.85 12.40
CA GLY A 36 5.63 -3.70 11.84
C GLY A 36 6.57 -2.74 11.09
N TRP A 37 7.70 -2.39 11.68
CA TRP A 37 8.70 -1.54 11.02
C TRP A 37 9.36 -2.21 9.82
N VAL A 38 9.62 -3.50 9.87
CA VAL A 38 10.15 -4.26 8.71
C VAL A 38 9.15 -4.24 7.56
N VAL A 39 7.87 -4.49 7.83
CA VAL A 39 6.81 -4.41 6.81
C VAL A 39 6.72 -2.99 6.26
N CYS A 40 6.67 -1.99 7.12
CA CYS A 40 6.54 -0.59 6.73
C CYS A 40 7.71 -0.14 5.83
N ILE A 41 8.94 -0.40 6.22
CA ILE A 41 10.11 0.11 5.50
C ILE A 41 10.42 -0.76 4.29
N PHE A 42 10.61 -2.08 4.46
CA PHE A 42 11.15 -2.94 3.42
C PHE A 42 10.10 -3.51 2.45
N LEU A 43 8.87 -3.77 2.90
CA LEU A 43 7.84 -4.35 2.06
C LEU A 43 6.87 -3.30 1.49
N HIS A 44 6.72 -2.15 2.14
CA HIS A 44 5.79 -1.13 1.72
C HIS A 44 6.50 0.05 1.03
N TYR A 45 7.32 0.80 1.78
CA TYR A 45 7.87 2.05 1.28
C TYR A 45 9.05 1.86 0.33
N TYR A 46 10.00 1.00 0.64
CA TYR A 46 11.19 0.82 -0.18
C TYR A 46 10.86 0.34 -1.61
N PRO A 47 10.09 -0.75 -1.81
CA PRO A 47 9.74 -1.18 -3.16
C PRO A 47 8.93 -0.14 -3.93
N TYR A 48 8.03 0.55 -3.25
CA TYR A 48 7.20 1.58 -3.84
C TYR A 48 8.02 2.77 -4.32
N PHE A 49 8.86 3.35 -3.47
CA PHE A 49 9.73 4.46 -3.84
C PHE A 49 10.76 4.07 -4.89
N TYR A 50 11.31 2.86 -4.82
CA TYR A 50 12.21 2.35 -5.86
C TYR A 50 11.52 2.28 -7.22
N MET A 51 10.31 1.74 -7.27
CA MET A 51 9.52 1.69 -8.50
C MET A 51 9.24 3.09 -9.05
N LEU A 52 8.85 4.04 -8.19
CA LEU A 52 8.61 5.42 -8.58
C LEU A 52 9.88 6.08 -9.16
N LEU A 53 10.99 5.91 -8.49
CA LEU A 53 12.27 6.46 -8.93
C LEU A 53 12.65 5.91 -10.31
N CYS A 54 12.47 4.60 -10.51
CA CYS A 54 12.71 3.97 -11.82
C CYS A 54 11.80 4.54 -12.90
N ILE A 55 10.50 4.73 -12.62
CA ILE A 55 9.55 5.31 -13.58
C ILE A 55 9.95 6.75 -13.95
N MET A 56 10.48 7.52 -13.02
CA MET A 56 10.89 8.91 -13.27
C MET A 56 12.21 9.01 -14.03
N LEU A 57 13.20 8.22 -13.68
CA LEU A 57 14.58 8.37 -14.17
C LEU A 57 14.92 7.53 -15.39
N TYR A 58 14.26 6.39 -15.58
CA TYR A 58 14.58 5.46 -16.65
C TYR A 58 13.49 5.37 -17.71
N PRO A 59 13.80 4.88 -18.92
CA PRO A 59 12.77 4.51 -19.90
C PRO A 59 11.81 3.47 -19.32
N ILE A 60 10.56 3.54 -19.72
CA ILE A 60 9.54 2.62 -19.21
C ILE A 60 9.84 1.19 -19.64
N ALA A 61 10.06 0.32 -18.67
CA ALA A 61 10.22 -1.11 -18.87
C ALA A 61 8.91 -1.85 -18.54
N PRO A 62 8.63 -3.00 -19.16
CA PRO A 62 7.40 -3.76 -18.93
C PRO A 62 7.13 -4.09 -17.45
N TRP A 63 8.16 -4.39 -16.66
CA TRP A 63 8.02 -4.70 -15.25
C TRP A 63 7.49 -3.53 -14.40
N MET A 64 7.80 -2.28 -14.79
CA MET A 64 7.30 -1.07 -14.13
C MET A 64 5.79 -0.93 -14.32
N VAL A 65 5.33 -1.16 -15.57
CA VAL A 65 3.90 -1.12 -15.90
C VAL A 65 3.15 -2.22 -15.16
N TRP A 66 3.67 -3.44 -15.19
CA TRP A 66 3.06 -4.56 -14.48
C TRP A 66 3.06 -4.36 -12.95
N GLY A 67 4.16 -3.87 -12.39
CA GLY A 67 4.23 -3.53 -10.97
C GLY A 67 3.17 -2.52 -10.56
N PHE A 68 2.96 -1.49 -11.37
CA PHE A 68 1.92 -0.48 -11.14
C PHE A 68 0.50 -1.07 -11.22
N ILE A 69 0.24 -1.86 -12.26
CA ILE A 69 -1.06 -2.52 -12.46
C ILE A 69 -1.36 -3.50 -11.31
N ILE A 70 -0.39 -4.32 -10.92
CA ILE A 70 -0.55 -5.28 -9.80
C ILE A 70 -0.84 -4.54 -8.50
N THR A 71 -0.11 -3.45 -8.22
CA THR A 71 -0.36 -2.62 -7.04
C THR A 71 -1.77 -2.03 -7.05
N TYR A 72 -2.21 -1.52 -8.19
CA TYR A 72 -3.56 -0.96 -8.33
C TYR A 72 -4.65 -2.01 -8.15
N ILE A 73 -4.51 -3.18 -8.79
CA ILE A 73 -5.44 -4.29 -8.66
C ILE A 73 -5.48 -4.80 -7.20
N SER A 74 -4.31 -4.91 -6.56
CA SER A 74 -4.27 -5.34 -5.15
C SER A 74 -5.02 -4.39 -4.24
N ASN A 75 -4.92 -3.08 -4.45
CA ASN A 75 -5.69 -2.08 -3.68
C ASN A 75 -7.21 -2.24 -3.87
N ILE A 76 -7.67 -2.65 -5.06
CA ILE A 76 -9.09 -2.95 -5.29
C ILE A 76 -9.50 -4.22 -4.55
N ILE A 77 -8.70 -5.30 -4.66
CA ILE A 77 -9.00 -6.59 -4.04
C ILE A 77 -9.04 -6.47 -2.51
N PHE A 78 -8.05 -5.82 -1.93
CA PHE A 78 -7.90 -5.67 -0.47
C PHE A 78 -8.69 -4.49 0.11
N HIS A 79 -9.43 -3.77 -0.72
CA HIS A 79 -10.17 -2.57 -0.32
C HIS A 79 -9.25 -1.56 0.39
N GLY A 80 -8.18 -1.20 -0.28
CA GLY A 80 -7.11 -0.35 0.21
C GLY A 80 -5.76 -1.08 0.28
N CYS A 81 -4.72 -0.40 0.69
CA CYS A 81 -3.38 -0.97 0.76
C CYS A 81 -3.28 -2.08 1.80
N VAL A 82 -2.91 -3.29 1.36
CA VAL A 82 -2.74 -4.45 2.24
C VAL A 82 -1.62 -4.22 3.28
N CYS A 83 -0.57 -3.51 2.91
CA CYS A 83 0.53 -3.20 3.83
C CYS A 83 0.04 -2.37 5.02
N PHE A 84 -0.82 -1.37 4.81
CA PHE A 84 -1.43 -0.63 5.91
C PHE A 84 -2.28 -1.50 6.84
N ARG A 85 -2.97 -2.50 6.30
CA ARG A 85 -3.74 -3.42 7.14
C ARG A 85 -2.83 -4.23 8.05
N ILE A 86 -1.73 -4.72 7.50
CA ILE A 86 -0.72 -5.48 8.24
C ILE A 86 -0.05 -4.60 9.29
N GLU A 87 0.39 -3.40 8.91
CA GLU A 87 1.01 -2.43 9.81
C GLU A 87 0.08 -2.04 10.97
N ARG A 88 -1.19 -1.73 10.68
CA ARG A 88 -2.18 -1.40 11.70
C ARG A 88 -2.41 -2.52 12.70
N GLN A 89 -2.37 -3.76 12.25
CA GLN A 89 -2.50 -4.91 13.13
C GLN A 89 -1.25 -5.12 13.98
N LEU A 90 -0.06 -4.99 13.40
CA LEU A 90 1.21 -5.16 14.12
C LEU A 90 1.49 -4.04 15.11
N PHE A 91 1.12 -2.80 14.79
CA PHE A 91 1.26 -1.66 15.70
C PHE A 91 0.08 -1.47 16.65
N HIS A 92 -0.99 -2.30 16.54
CA HIS A 92 -2.23 -2.16 17.29
C HIS A 92 -2.87 -0.76 17.19
N ASP A 93 -2.64 -0.07 16.08
CA ASP A 93 -3.13 1.28 15.81
C ASP A 93 -3.99 1.30 14.56
N LYS A 94 -5.31 1.41 14.75
CA LYS A 94 -6.29 1.45 13.65
C LYS A 94 -6.20 2.73 12.81
N THR A 95 -5.56 3.76 13.34
CA THR A 95 -5.41 5.07 12.67
C THR A 95 -4.07 5.21 11.95
N TRP A 96 -3.21 4.21 12.04
CA TRP A 96 -1.91 4.22 11.40
C TRP A 96 -2.01 4.31 9.87
N PHE A 97 -1.36 5.30 9.32
CA PHE A 97 -1.21 5.53 7.88
C PHE A 97 0.27 5.64 7.45
N GLY A 98 1.16 5.01 8.18
CA GLY A 98 2.59 5.14 7.94
C GLY A 98 3.16 6.50 8.40
N PRO A 99 4.42 6.79 8.08
CA PRO A 99 5.08 8.02 8.47
C PRO A 99 4.61 9.22 7.64
N TYR A 100 3.30 9.47 7.58
CA TYR A 100 2.71 10.66 6.95
C TYR A 100 2.84 11.94 7.79
N GLY A 101 3.78 11.99 8.73
CA GLY A 101 4.12 13.21 9.45
C GLY A 101 4.45 14.40 8.51
N ILE A 102 4.83 14.10 7.26
CA ILE A 102 4.97 15.11 6.21
C ILE A 102 3.64 15.81 5.92
N MET A 103 2.50 15.11 5.93
CA MET A 103 1.19 15.73 5.69
C MET A 103 0.81 16.67 6.85
N GLU A 104 1.10 16.29 8.09
CA GLU A 104 0.90 17.15 9.25
C GLU A 104 1.81 18.37 9.23
N PHE A 105 3.07 18.19 8.82
CA PHE A 105 4.01 19.30 8.63
C PHE A 105 3.49 20.33 7.62
N TRP A 106 2.74 19.91 6.61
CA TRP A 106 2.13 20.80 5.60
C TRP A 106 0.73 21.29 6.02
N GLY A 107 0.32 21.04 7.26
CA GLY A 107 -0.94 21.52 7.81
C GLY A 107 -2.17 20.73 7.34
N THR A 108 -1.97 19.53 6.78
CA THR A 108 -3.06 18.66 6.35
C THR A 108 -3.28 17.55 7.36
N GLU A 109 -4.49 17.44 7.91
CA GLU A 109 -4.83 16.36 8.83
C GLU A 109 -4.74 15.00 8.15
N VAL A 110 -4.13 14.03 8.86
CA VAL A 110 -4.02 12.64 8.42
C VAL A 110 -5.33 11.90 8.70
N VAL A 111 -6.33 12.19 7.88
CA VAL A 111 -7.62 11.48 7.92
C VAL A 111 -7.77 10.61 6.68
N THR A 112 -8.55 9.54 6.80
CA THR A 112 -8.76 8.56 5.71
C THR A 112 -9.16 9.22 4.39
N LYS A 113 -10.01 10.24 4.43
CA LYS A 113 -10.46 10.98 3.24
C LYS A 113 -9.30 11.67 2.50
N ASN A 114 -8.43 12.35 3.25
CA ASN A 114 -7.29 13.05 2.67
C ASN A 114 -6.25 12.09 2.09
N VAL A 115 -6.01 10.96 2.76
CA VAL A 115 -5.10 9.91 2.27
C VAL A 115 -5.63 9.29 0.98
N ILE A 116 -6.92 8.96 0.92
CA ILE A 116 -7.55 8.42 -0.30
C ILE A 116 -7.48 9.45 -1.43
N TRP A 117 -7.76 10.71 -1.15
CA TRP A 117 -7.68 11.80 -2.12
C TRP A 117 -6.25 11.97 -2.67
N ALA A 118 -5.25 12.04 -1.78
CA ALA A 118 -3.84 12.13 -2.15
C ALA A 118 -3.39 10.92 -2.99
N PHE A 119 -3.79 9.72 -2.61
CA PHE A 119 -3.51 8.49 -3.35
C PHE A 119 -4.13 8.51 -4.76
N ASN A 120 -5.37 8.97 -4.89
CA ASN A 120 -6.04 9.07 -6.19
C ASN A 120 -5.37 10.08 -7.12
N ILE A 121 -4.97 11.24 -6.61
CA ILE A 121 -4.22 12.24 -7.38
C ILE A 121 -2.87 11.66 -7.80
N TRP A 122 -2.15 11.07 -6.86
CA TRP A 122 -0.85 10.48 -7.13
C TRP A 122 -0.93 9.38 -8.19
N THR A 123 -1.92 8.50 -8.10
CA THR A 123 -2.16 7.45 -9.10
C THR A 123 -2.39 8.04 -10.49
N LYS A 124 -3.17 9.11 -10.60
CA LYS A 124 -3.42 9.79 -11.88
C LYS A 124 -2.16 10.43 -12.45
N ILE A 125 -1.36 11.07 -11.60
CA ILE A 125 -0.07 11.66 -12.01
C ILE A 125 0.86 10.57 -12.54
N MET A 126 1.02 9.46 -11.81
CA MET A 126 1.88 8.36 -12.22
C MET A 126 1.41 7.71 -13.53
N PHE A 127 0.10 7.53 -13.67
CA PHE A 127 -0.47 7.00 -14.91
C PHE A 127 -0.21 7.92 -16.09
N SER A 128 -0.34 9.23 -15.90
CA SER A 128 -0.03 10.23 -16.92
C SER A 128 1.44 10.21 -17.33
N ILE A 129 2.37 10.08 -16.38
CA ILE A 129 3.80 9.97 -16.64
C ILE A 129 4.12 8.70 -17.46
N ILE A 130 3.51 7.55 -17.09
CA ILE A 130 3.70 6.29 -17.80
C ILE A 130 3.21 6.42 -19.24
N ILE A 131 2.01 6.97 -19.44
CA ILE A 131 1.45 7.19 -20.78
C ILE A 131 2.36 8.12 -21.60
N PHE A 132 2.76 9.25 -21.02
CA PHE A 132 3.62 10.23 -21.70
C PHE A 132 4.97 9.64 -22.12
N LYS A 133 5.56 8.80 -21.28
CA LYS A 133 6.84 8.15 -21.60
C LYS A 133 6.71 6.97 -22.57
N PHE A 134 5.53 6.35 -22.65
CA PHE A 134 5.28 5.22 -23.54
C PHE A 134 5.00 5.68 -24.99
N PHE A 135 4.43 6.85 -25.14
CA PHE A 135 4.11 7.49 -26.40
C PHE A 135 5.06 8.66 -26.68
#